data_1f68f1c47272ed533aa6710ae0697b53
#
_entry.id   1f68f1c47272ed533aa6710ae0697b53
#
_cell.length_a   1.000
_cell.length_b   1.000
_cell.length_c   1.000
_cell.angle_alpha   90.00
_cell.angle_beta   90.00
_cell.angle_gamma   90.00
#
_symmetry.space_group_name_H-M   'P 1'
#
loop_
_entity.id
_entity.type
_entity.pdbx_description
1 polymer ?
#
loop_
_entity_poly.entity_id
_entity_poly.type
_entity_poly.pdbx_seq_one_letter_code
_entity_poly.pdbx_strand_id
1 'polypeptide(L)'
;DIAVQLADKMIQSDKVDVLTGIIWSNLAMAVVPAAVNQGKFYLSPNAGPSKLAGKGCHKNYFNVAWQNDNLHEAAGGYANSAGFKNTFILAPNYPAGKDALTGYKRFFKGKLAGEIYTKLGQKDYAAEIAQIRASGADSVFFFLPGGMGIGFMKQFSQSGINVPVVGPAFSFDQGILKAVGDAALGVKNTSQWSKDIDNPANKKFVSDFQSEYGRLPSLYASQGYDTGKLLISAMINAKVDDKDKFRDELRKANFASTRGKFSFDKNHHPIQDIYVREVIKEGKTLTNKIVSVGLKDHSNVYVSECKM
;
A
#
# COMPACT_ATOMS: atom_id res chain seq x y z
N ASP A 1 6.83 10.68 18.81
CA ASP A 1 7.26 12.03 19.21
C ASP A 1 8.17 12.67 18.15
N ILE A 2 9.28 12.03 17.73
CA ILE A 2 10.26 12.62 16.77
C ILE A 2 9.60 13.05 15.45
N ALA A 3 8.72 12.25 14.87
CA ALA A 3 8.06 12.58 13.60
C ALA A 3 7.20 13.85 13.70
N VAL A 4 6.52 14.05 14.82
CA VAL A 4 5.73 15.27 15.07
C VAL A 4 6.65 16.47 15.24
N GLN A 5 7.72 16.35 16.01
CA GLN A 5 8.72 17.44 16.19
C GLN A 5 9.37 17.84 14.86
N LEU A 6 9.69 16.88 13.98
CA LEU A 6 10.23 17.19 12.66
C LEU A 6 9.19 17.89 11.78
N ALA A 7 7.93 17.45 11.81
CA ALA A 7 6.86 18.13 11.08
C ALA A 7 6.63 19.55 11.59
N ASP A 8 6.62 19.77 12.90
CA ASP A 8 6.51 21.10 13.49
C ASP A 8 7.69 22.01 13.10
N LYS A 9 8.91 21.47 13.09
CA LYS A 9 10.08 22.20 12.58
C LYS A 9 9.90 22.62 11.12
N MET A 10 9.49 21.69 10.25
CA MET A 10 9.24 21.98 8.84
C MET A 10 8.17 23.08 8.66
N ILE A 11 7.10 23.06 9.47
CA ILE A 11 6.02 24.04 9.40
C ILE A 11 6.44 25.37 10.00
N GLN A 12 7.01 25.39 11.20
CA GLN A 12 7.24 26.61 11.98
C GLN A 12 8.55 27.29 11.62
N SER A 13 9.61 26.53 11.36
CA SER A 13 10.96 27.05 11.06
C SER A 13 11.22 27.13 9.57
N ASP A 14 11.03 26.01 8.86
CA ASP A 14 11.34 25.92 7.43
C ASP A 14 10.22 26.49 6.55
N LYS A 15 9.04 26.81 7.14
CA LYS A 15 7.88 27.45 6.48
C LYS A 15 7.36 26.71 5.25
N VAL A 16 7.45 25.36 5.24
CA VAL A 16 6.94 24.56 4.13
C VAL A 16 5.41 24.67 4.03
N ASP A 17 4.89 24.59 2.81
CA ASP A 17 3.45 24.66 2.52
C ASP A 17 2.82 23.30 2.25
N VAL A 18 3.62 22.35 1.76
CA VAL A 18 3.20 20.99 1.45
C VAL A 18 4.13 20.02 2.16
N LEU A 19 3.57 19.10 2.93
CA LEU A 19 4.27 17.98 3.51
C LEU A 19 3.95 16.70 2.75
N THR A 20 4.93 15.81 2.69
CA THR A 20 4.79 14.48 2.07
C THR A 20 5.71 13.49 2.77
N GLY A 21 5.61 12.20 2.42
CA GLY A 21 6.42 11.13 3.01
C GLY A 21 5.59 10.25 3.93
N ILE A 22 6.26 9.64 4.90
CA ILE A 22 5.71 8.72 5.90
C ILE A 22 5.16 7.42 5.30
N ILE A 23 5.79 6.31 5.70
CA ILE A 23 5.35 4.96 5.34
C ILE A 23 4.40 4.38 6.40
N TRP A 24 4.65 4.62 7.69
CA TRP A 24 3.94 3.99 8.79
C TRP A 24 2.66 4.72 9.16
N SER A 25 1.53 4.01 9.16
CA SER A 25 0.21 4.60 9.41
C SER A 25 0.05 5.22 10.80
N ASN A 26 0.71 4.68 11.84
CA ASN A 26 0.71 5.29 13.16
C ASN A 26 1.41 6.66 13.17
N LEU A 27 2.48 6.83 12.39
CA LEU A 27 3.14 8.12 12.25
C LEU A 27 2.29 9.10 11.43
N ALA A 28 1.69 8.63 10.33
CA ALA A 28 0.78 9.45 9.53
C ALA A 28 -0.42 9.96 10.38
N MET A 29 -1.00 9.09 11.20
CA MET A 29 -2.09 9.48 12.11
C MET A 29 -1.70 10.53 13.15
N ALA A 30 -0.42 10.63 13.50
CA ALA A 30 0.09 11.65 14.42
C ALA A 30 0.42 12.96 13.69
N VAL A 31 1.05 12.88 12.52
CA VAL A 31 1.58 14.05 11.79
C VAL A 31 0.53 14.73 10.92
N VAL A 32 -0.29 13.96 10.19
CA VAL A 32 -1.24 14.55 9.21
C VAL A 32 -2.20 15.53 9.85
N PRO A 33 -2.90 15.20 10.96
CA PRO A 33 -3.81 16.18 11.61
C PRO A 33 -3.09 17.45 12.07
N ALA A 34 -1.88 17.30 12.62
CA ALA A 34 -1.09 18.45 13.06
C ALA A 34 -0.75 19.41 11.91
N ALA A 35 -0.39 18.86 10.73
CA ALA A 35 -0.06 19.67 9.56
C ALA A 35 -1.29 20.34 8.94
N VAL A 36 -2.36 19.57 8.68
CA VAL A 36 -3.53 20.09 7.96
C VAL A 36 -4.35 21.07 8.80
N ASN A 37 -4.38 20.92 10.13
CA ASN A 37 -5.03 21.87 11.05
C ASN A 37 -4.29 23.23 11.13
N GLN A 38 -3.01 23.26 10.78
CA GLN A 38 -2.24 24.51 10.59
C GLN A 38 -2.39 25.08 9.18
N GLY A 39 -3.34 24.56 8.38
CA GLY A 39 -3.64 25.03 7.04
C GLY A 39 -2.62 24.60 5.98
N LYS A 40 -1.73 23.65 6.29
CA LYS A 40 -0.79 23.07 5.33
C LYS A 40 -1.44 21.94 4.54
N PHE A 41 -0.88 21.63 3.38
CA PHE A 41 -1.28 20.45 2.62
C PHE A 41 -0.43 19.24 3.03
N TYR A 42 -1.06 18.06 3.00
CA TYR A 42 -0.34 16.81 3.15
C TYR A 42 -0.70 15.85 2.01
N LEU A 43 0.30 15.48 1.20
CA LEU A 43 0.18 14.49 0.15
C LEU A 43 0.82 13.18 0.61
N SER A 44 0.01 12.18 0.94
CA SER A 44 0.54 10.88 1.37
C SER A 44 0.93 10.02 0.16
N PRO A 45 2.21 9.70 0.00
CA PRO A 45 2.65 8.81 -1.08
C PRO A 45 2.58 7.33 -0.67
N ASN A 46 2.20 7.01 0.56
CA ASN A 46 2.16 5.63 1.05
C ASN A 46 1.06 5.38 2.08
N ALA A 47 1.20 5.89 3.31
CA ALA A 47 0.29 5.56 4.40
C ALA A 47 -1.15 6.03 4.11
N GLY A 48 -2.12 5.11 4.17
CA GLY A 48 -3.54 5.39 3.95
C GLY A 48 -4.46 4.82 5.03
N PRO A 49 -4.25 5.19 6.34
CA PRO A 49 -5.04 4.62 7.42
C PRO A 49 -6.53 4.94 7.29
N SER A 50 -7.38 3.98 7.61
CA SER A 50 -8.84 4.07 7.54
C SER A 50 -9.41 5.30 8.25
N LYS A 51 -8.84 5.66 9.38
CA LYS A 51 -9.26 6.85 10.14
C LYS A 51 -9.14 8.14 9.32
N LEU A 52 -8.06 8.31 8.54
CA LEU A 52 -7.86 9.50 7.69
C LEU A 52 -8.68 9.45 6.40
N ALA A 53 -9.19 8.29 6.01
CA ALA A 53 -10.14 8.16 4.90
C ALA A 53 -11.59 8.43 5.33
N GLY A 54 -11.93 8.09 6.59
CA GLY A 54 -13.25 8.26 7.17
C GLY A 54 -13.38 9.53 8.02
N LYS A 55 -13.68 9.37 9.30
CA LYS A 55 -13.99 10.47 10.25
C LYS A 55 -12.88 11.51 10.42
N GLY A 56 -11.65 11.16 10.14
CA GLY A 56 -10.49 12.07 10.22
C GLY A 56 -10.08 12.64 8.86
N CYS A 57 -10.92 12.52 7.83
CA CYS A 57 -10.66 13.15 6.54
C CYS A 57 -10.53 14.68 6.66
N HIS A 58 -9.74 15.28 5.80
CA HIS A 58 -9.53 16.71 5.81
C HIS A 58 -9.28 17.24 4.40
N LYS A 59 -9.86 18.40 4.08
CA LYS A 59 -9.78 19.01 2.75
C LYS A 59 -8.37 19.25 2.21
N ASN A 60 -7.37 19.37 3.08
CA ASN A 60 -5.96 19.54 2.69
C ASN A 60 -5.15 18.23 2.75
N TYR A 61 -5.78 17.08 3.01
CA TYR A 61 -5.14 15.77 2.98
C TYR A 61 -5.50 15.05 1.68
N PHE A 62 -4.49 14.55 0.98
CA PHE A 62 -4.63 13.75 -0.23
C PHE A 62 -3.80 12.48 -0.09
N ASN A 63 -4.42 11.33 -0.28
CA ASN A 63 -3.70 10.07 -0.39
C ASN A 63 -3.47 9.74 -1.87
N VAL A 64 -2.21 9.67 -2.27
CA VAL A 64 -1.83 9.39 -3.68
C VAL A 64 -1.54 7.91 -3.90
N ALA A 65 -1.46 7.11 -2.85
CA ALA A 65 -1.10 5.69 -2.92
C ALA A 65 -2.31 4.76 -2.94
N TRP A 66 -2.93 4.53 -1.80
CA TRP A 66 -4.08 3.65 -1.57
C TRP A 66 -4.77 3.99 -0.24
N GLN A 67 -5.98 3.51 -0.06
CA GLN A 67 -6.50 3.33 1.30
C GLN A 67 -6.06 1.94 1.80
N ASN A 68 -5.65 1.83 3.06
CA ASN A 68 -4.99 0.62 3.58
C ASN A 68 -5.74 -0.70 3.32
N ASP A 69 -7.05 -0.71 3.36
CA ASP A 69 -7.84 -1.93 3.16
C ASP A 69 -7.76 -2.46 1.72
N ASN A 70 -7.59 -1.58 0.73
CA ASN A 70 -7.87 -1.88 -0.67
C ASN A 70 -7.05 -3.05 -1.24
N LEU A 71 -5.74 -3.12 -0.93
CA LEU A 71 -4.92 -4.23 -1.41
C LEU A 71 -5.34 -5.55 -0.76
N HIS A 72 -5.77 -5.48 0.48
CA HIS A 72 -6.18 -6.66 1.26
C HIS A 72 -7.58 -7.13 0.90
N GLU A 73 -8.47 -6.22 0.52
CA GLU A 73 -9.77 -6.53 -0.10
C GLU A 73 -9.57 -7.33 -1.38
N ALA A 74 -8.63 -6.89 -2.23
CA ALA A 74 -8.27 -7.64 -3.44
C ALA A 74 -7.71 -9.03 -3.13
N ALA A 75 -6.91 -9.16 -2.05
CA ALA A 75 -6.38 -10.45 -1.61
C ALA A 75 -7.49 -11.39 -1.11
N GLY A 76 -8.47 -10.88 -0.36
CA GLY A 76 -9.65 -11.63 0.06
C GLY A 76 -10.51 -12.09 -1.13
N GLY A 77 -10.70 -11.22 -2.12
CA GLY A 77 -11.37 -11.54 -3.38
C GLY A 77 -10.64 -12.62 -4.17
N TYR A 78 -9.31 -12.50 -4.28
CA TYR A 78 -8.47 -13.51 -4.92
C TYR A 78 -8.56 -14.86 -4.20
N ALA A 79 -8.53 -14.88 -2.87
CA ALA A 79 -8.62 -16.11 -2.08
C ALA A 79 -9.90 -16.91 -2.40
N ASN A 80 -11.03 -16.23 -2.62
CA ASN A 80 -12.26 -16.87 -3.08
C ASN A 80 -12.10 -17.49 -4.47
N SER A 81 -11.52 -16.74 -5.42
CA SER A 81 -11.30 -17.19 -6.80
C SER A 81 -10.33 -18.37 -6.87
N ALA A 82 -9.34 -18.40 -5.97
CA ALA A 82 -8.39 -19.50 -5.81
C ALA A 82 -8.99 -20.75 -5.14
N GLY A 83 -10.23 -20.65 -4.63
CA GLY A 83 -10.94 -21.75 -4.00
C GLY A 83 -10.58 -21.98 -2.53
N PHE A 84 -9.89 -21.05 -1.88
CA PHE A 84 -9.54 -21.14 -0.45
C PHE A 84 -10.81 -21.11 0.43
N LYS A 85 -10.87 -21.99 1.42
CA LYS A 85 -12.02 -22.17 2.29
C LYS A 85 -11.75 -21.89 3.76
N ASN A 86 -10.50 -22.02 4.19
CA ASN A 86 -10.11 -21.94 5.59
C ASN A 86 -8.74 -21.27 5.74
N THR A 87 -8.70 -19.92 5.69
CA THR A 87 -7.46 -19.14 5.67
C THR A 87 -7.02 -18.77 7.09
N PHE A 88 -5.72 -18.94 7.38
CA PHE A 88 -5.09 -18.35 8.56
C PHE A 88 -4.59 -16.94 8.22
N ILE A 89 -4.91 -15.93 9.03
CA ILE A 89 -4.55 -14.54 8.76
C ILE A 89 -3.70 -13.93 9.85
N LEU A 90 -2.66 -13.14 9.47
CA LEU A 90 -1.81 -12.46 10.45
C LEU A 90 -1.29 -11.11 9.95
N ALA A 91 -1.12 -10.17 10.90
CA ALA A 91 -0.57 -8.84 10.66
C ALA A 91 0.04 -8.25 11.93
N PRO A 92 0.91 -7.22 11.87
CA PRO A 92 1.40 -6.54 13.05
C PRO A 92 0.29 -5.74 13.74
N ASN A 93 0.34 -5.67 15.07
CA ASN A 93 -0.64 -4.94 15.88
C ASN A 93 -0.39 -3.41 15.83
N TYR A 94 -0.82 -2.79 14.75
CA TYR A 94 -0.81 -1.33 14.57
C TYR A 94 -1.90 -0.95 13.54
N PRO A 95 -2.18 0.36 13.29
CA PRO A 95 -3.33 0.76 12.46
C PRO A 95 -3.40 0.06 11.11
N ALA A 96 -2.32 0.04 10.32
CA ALA A 96 -2.35 -0.62 9.02
C ALA A 96 -2.50 -2.15 9.09
N GLY A 97 -2.01 -2.80 10.15
CA GLY A 97 -2.23 -4.23 10.35
C GLY A 97 -3.70 -4.55 10.64
N LYS A 98 -4.36 -3.70 11.41
CA LYS A 98 -5.81 -3.82 11.69
C LYS A 98 -6.64 -3.57 10.41
N ASP A 99 -6.32 -2.52 9.68
CA ASP A 99 -6.93 -2.21 8.38
C ASP A 99 -6.76 -3.40 7.41
N ALA A 100 -5.56 -4.00 7.37
CA ALA A 100 -5.26 -5.12 6.49
C ALA A 100 -6.14 -6.34 6.75
N LEU A 101 -6.23 -6.81 8.00
CA LEU A 101 -7.07 -7.96 8.32
C LEU A 101 -8.57 -7.64 8.17
N THR A 102 -8.97 -6.40 8.44
CA THR A 102 -10.34 -5.94 8.21
C THR A 102 -10.69 -5.96 6.72
N GLY A 103 -9.82 -5.43 5.86
CA GLY A 103 -10.01 -5.44 4.41
C GLY A 103 -10.09 -6.87 3.85
N TYR A 104 -9.16 -7.75 4.24
CA TYR A 104 -9.19 -9.15 3.81
C TYR A 104 -10.52 -9.83 4.21
N LYS A 105 -10.93 -9.71 5.48
CA LYS A 105 -12.18 -10.31 5.99
C LYS A 105 -13.43 -9.78 5.28
N ARG A 106 -13.42 -8.53 4.84
CA ARG A 106 -14.57 -7.93 4.15
C ARG A 106 -14.88 -8.61 2.82
N PHE A 107 -13.84 -9.08 2.12
CA PHE A 107 -13.99 -9.69 0.79
C PHE A 107 -13.86 -11.22 0.81
N PHE A 108 -13.20 -11.81 1.79
CA PHE A 108 -13.08 -13.25 1.92
C PHE A 108 -14.38 -13.88 2.41
N LYS A 109 -14.87 -14.90 1.70
CA LYS A 109 -16.14 -15.59 1.99
C LYS A 109 -15.97 -16.92 2.73
N GLY A 110 -14.73 -17.39 2.89
CA GLY A 110 -14.43 -18.63 3.59
C GLY A 110 -14.40 -18.45 5.12
N LYS A 111 -13.93 -19.49 5.81
CA LYS A 111 -13.69 -19.47 7.26
C LYS A 111 -12.30 -18.99 7.58
N LEU A 112 -12.10 -18.45 8.77
CA LEU A 112 -10.79 -18.16 9.30
C LEU A 112 -10.32 -19.35 10.16
N ALA A 113 -9.21 -19.96 9.79
CA ALA A 113 -8.54 -20.98 10.57
C ALA A 113 -7.88 -20.39 11.83
N GLY A 114 -7.54 -19.10 11.79
CA GLY A 114 -7.01 -18.33 12.91
C GLY A 114 -6.74 -16.89 12.47
N GLU A 115 -6.66 -16.00 13.46
CA GLU A 115 -6.32 -14.59 13.31
C GLU A 115 -5.33 -14.18 14.38
N ILE A 116 -4.17 -13.65 13.99
CA ILE A 116 -3.12 -13.23 14.91
C ILE A 116 -2.67 -11.80 14.58
N TYR A 117 -2.48 -11.01 15.65
CA TYR A 117 -1.74 -9.77 15.61
C TYR A 117 -0.36 -9.96 16.26
N THR A 118 0.70 -9.86 15.44
CA THR A 118 2.08 -9.97 15.88
C THR A 118 2.61 -8.66 16.48
N LYS A 119 3.76 -8.69 17.12
CA LYS A 119 4.44 -7.48 17.54
C LYS A 119 4.97 -6.71 16.30
N LEU A 120 4.80 -5.39 16.29
CA LEU A 120 5.43 -4.56 15.25
C LEU A 120 6.96 -4.67 15.33
N GLY A 121 7.59 -5.01 14.20
CA GLY A 121 9.03 -5.25 14.13
C GLY A 121 9.48 -6.64 14.56
N GLN A 122 8.56 -7.59 14.73
CA GLN A 122 8.87 -8.99 15.07
C GLN A 122 9.81 -9.61 14.01
N LYS A 123 10.72 -10.46 14.45
CA LYS A 123 11.71 -11.13 13.59
C LYS A 123 11.59 -12.65 13.60
N ASP A 124 11.08 -13.22 14.67
CA ASP A 124 10.88 -14.66 14.85
C ASP A 124 9.39 -14.99 14.80
N TYR A 125 9.02 -15.94 13.96
CA TYR A 125 7.65 -16.36 13.70
C TYR A 125 7.41 -17.85 13.99
N ALA A 126 8.31 -18.50 14.73
CA ALA A 126 8.20 -19.94 15.04
C ALA A 126 6.87 -20.28 15.72
N ALA A 127 6.42 -19.43 16.65
CA ALA A 127 5.16 -19.64 17.37
C ALA A 127 3.93 -19.49 16.45
N GLU A 128 3.91 -18.48 15.58
CA GLU A 128 2.83 -18.26 14.61
C GLU A 128 2.79 -19.39 13.57
N ILE A 129 3.94 -19.83 13.10
CA ILE A 129 4.06 -20.95 12.15
C ILE A 129 3.57 -22.26 12.79
N ALA A 130 3.86 -22.51 14.07
CA ALA A 130 3.32 -23.66 14.80
C ALA A 130 1.78 -23.59 14.91
N GLN A 131 1.21 -22.40 15.14
CA GLN A 131 -0.25 -22.22 15.16
C GLN A 131 -0.87 -22.43 13.79
N ILE A 132 -0.25 -21.93 12.72
CA ILE A 132 -0.69 -22.18 11.33
C ILE A 132 -0.72 -23.69 11.06
N ARG A 133 0.34 -24.43 11.45
CA ARG A 133 0.41 -25.89 11.29
C ARG A 133 -0.74 -26.60 12.00
N ALA A 134 -1.06 -26.19 13.23
CA ALA A 134 -2.10 -26.80 14.05
C ALA A 134 -3.53 -26.43 13.63
N SER A 135 -3.70 -25.36 12.85
CA SER A 135 -5.02 -24.77 12.55
C SER A 135 -5.82 -25.52 11.47
N GLY A 136 -5.19 -26.38 10.69
CA GLY A 136 -5.81 -27.01 9.53
C GLY A 136 -6.14 -26.02 8.42
N ALA A 137 -5.44 -24.88 8.34
CA ALA A 137 -5.61 -23.91 7.28
C ALA A 137 -5.27 -24.50 5.91
N ASP A 138 -6.05 -24.14 4.88
CA ASP A 138 -5.76 -24.46 3.49
C ASP A 138 -4.95 -23.35 2.77
N SER A 139 -4.80 -22.21 3.42
CA SER A 139 -4.07 -21.05 2.91
C SER A 139 -3.66 -20.11 4.05
N VAL A 140 -2.69 -19.25 3.76
CA VAL A 140 -2.24 -18.20 4.68
C VAL A 140 -2.31 -16.85 4.00
N PHE A 141 -2.97 -15.89 4.62
CA PHE A 141 -2.86 -14.48 4.27
C PHE A 141 -2.04 -13.74 5.32
N PHE A 142 -1.08 -12.95 4.89
CA PHE A 142 -0.35 -12.09 5.81
C PHE A 142 -0.11 -10.69 5.28
N PHE A 143 -0.11 -9.71 6.18
CA PHE A 143 0.42 -8.38 5.96
C PHE A 143 1.61 -8.17 6.91
N LEU A 144 2.82 -8.36 6.41
CA LEU A 144 4.08 -8.21 7.15
C LEU A 144 5.05 -7.40 6.29
N PRO A 145 5.02 -6.06 6.33
CA PRO A 145 5.81 -5.23 5.42
C PRO A 145 7.31 -5.29 5.71
N GLY A 146 8.11 -5.21 4.65
CA GLY A 146 9.57 -5.11 4.70
C GLY A 146 10.24 -6.30 5.39
N GLY A 147 11.11 -6.02 6.35
CA GLY A 147 11.89 -7.04 7.07
C GLY A 147 11.06 -8.09 7.80
N MET A 148 9.85 -7.74 8.25
CA MET A 148 8.92 -8.70 8.86
C MET A 148 8.49 -9.77 7.85
N GLY A 149 8.11 -9.37 6.63
CA GLY A 149 7.73 -10.30 5.58
C GLY A 149 8.90 -11.16 5.08
N ILE A 150 10.09 -10.58 4.98
CA ILE A 150 11.30 -11.34 4.66
C ILE A 150 11.54 -12.45 5.69
N GLY A 151 11.47 -12.11 6.99
CA GLY A 151 11.66 -13.05 8.08
C GLY A 151 10.61 -14.16 8.08
N PHE A 152 9.32 -13.78 7.97
CA PHE A 152 8.22 -14.74 7.93
C PHE A 152 8.35 -15.69 6.74
N MET A 153 8.52 -15.19 5.53
CA MET A 153 8.59 -16.02 4.33
C MET A 153 9.73 -17.03 4.37
N LYS A 154 10.91 -16.64 4.86
CA LYS A 154 12.05 -17.55 5.01
C LYS A 154 11.76 -18.67 6.03
N GLN A 155 11.22 -18.32 7.20
CA GLN A 155 10.89 -19.29 8.23
C GLN A 155 9.73 -20.20 7.80
N PHE A 156 8.71 -19.63 7.15
CA PHE A 156 7.58 -20.39 6.64
C PHE A 156 8.00 -21.40 5.56
N SER A 157 8.83 -21.00 4.61
CA SER A 157 9.32 -21.89 3.57
C SER A 157 10.17 -23.06 4.10
N GLN A 158 10.87 -22.84 5.23
CA GLN A 158 11.67 -23.86 5.91
C GLN A 158 10.85 -24.77 6.82
N SER A 159 9.61 -24.40 7.12
CA SER A 159 8.77 -25.11 8.08
C SER A 159 8.22 -26.45 7.56
N GLY A 160 8.26 -26.68 6.26
CA GLY A 160 7.64 -27.85 5.64
C GLY A 160 6.10 -27.79 5.52
N ILE A 161 5.49 -26.63 5.87
CA ILE A 161 4.06 -26.42 5.63
C ILE A 161 3.87 -26.11 4.13
N ASN A 162 3.02 -26.88 3.49
CA ASN A 162 2.77 -26.77 2.05
C ASN A 162 1.34 -26.28 1.78
N VAL A 163 1.05 -25.04 2.17
CA VAL A 163 -0.19 -24.35 1.81
C VAL A 163 0.13 -23.02 1.11
N PRO A 164 -0.71 -22.59 0.16
CA PRO A 164 -0.49 -21.34 -0.55
C PRO A 164 -0.48 -20.14 0.40
N VAL A 165 0.37 -19.20 0.06
CA VAL A 165 0.51 -17.92 0.75
C VAL A 165 0.05 -16.79 -0.16
N VAL A 166 -0.71 -15.84 0.38
CA VAL A 166 -1.11 -14.61 -0.28
C VAL A 166 -0.76 -13.42 0.61
N GLY A 167 -0.29 -12.35 0.03
CA GLY A 167 0.00 -11.12 0.77
C GLY A 167 -0.09 -9.89 -0.12
N PRO A 168 0.01 -8.70 0.45
CA PRO A 168 0.10 -7.47 -0.33
C PRO A 168 1.52 -7.25 -0.85
N ALA A 169 1.65 -6.33 -1.79
CA ALA A 169 2.90 -5.94 -2.42
C ALA A 169 4.06 -5.62 -1.46
N PHE A 170 3.75 -5.16 -0.25
CA PHE A 170 4.75 -4.71 0.72
C PHE A 170 5.77 -5.78 1.16
N SER A 171 5.40 -7.05 1.06
CA SER A 171 6.27 -8.19 1.37
C SER A 171 6.91 -8.80 0.12
N PHE A 172 6.49 -8.35 -1.06
CA PHE A 172 6.92 -8.87 -2.37
C PHE A 172 7.31 -7.75 -3.34
N ASP A 173 7.63 -6.57 -2.81
CA ASP A 173 8.08 -5.45 -3.63
C ASP A 173 9.45 -5.72 -4.26
N GLN A 174 9.67 -5.14 -5.45
CA GLN A 174 10.90 -5.30 -6.22
C GLN A 174 12.16 -5.04 -5.38
N GLY A 175 12.09 -4.08 -4.47
CA GLY A 175 13.22 -3.71 -3.60
C GLY A 175 13.63 -4.78 -2.60
N ILE A 176 12.74 -5.71 -2.25
CA ILE A 176 13.00 -6.73 -1.24
C ILE A 176 12.98 -8.17 -1.76
N LEU A 177 12.50 -8.40 -2.97
CA LEU A 177 12.41 -9.76 -3.54
C LEU A 177 13.74 -10.51 -3.51
N LYS A 178 14.86 -9.83 -3.76
CA LYS A 178 16.19 -10.44 -3.66
C LYS A 178 16.48 -10.98 -2.25
N ALA A 179 16.00 -10.29 -1.21
CA ALA A 179 16.18 -10.70 0.18
C ALA A 179 15.24 -11.84 0.59
N VAL A 180 14.02 -11.89 0.04
CA VAL A 180 13.08 -13.00 0.26
C VAL A 180 13.59 -14.26 -0.45
N GLY A 181 14.13 -14.11 -1.65
CA GLY A 181 14.68 -15.19 -2.46
C GLY A 181 13.62 -16.12 -3.03
N ASP A 182 14.00 -17.34 -3.32
CA ASP A 182 13.13 -18.34 -3.96
C ASP A 182 11.90 -18.72 -3.13
N ALA A 183 11.88 -18.41 -1.84
CA ALA A 183 10.69 -18.54 -0.99
C ALA A 183 9.49 -17.70 -1.49
N ALA A 184 9.73 -16.68 -2.29
CA ALA A 184 8.68 -15.85 -2.88
C ALA A 184 8.16 -16.39 -4.22
N LEU A 185 8.87 -17.30 -4.87
CA LEU A 185 8.54 -17.73 -6.24
C LEU A 185 7.15 -18.36 -6.31
N GLY A 186 6.34 -17.90 -7.26
CA GLY A 186 4.95 -18.36 -7.44
C GLY A 186 3.93 -17.74 -6.48
N VAL A 187 4.38 -16.98 -5.47
CA VAL A 187 3.48 -16.34 -4.51
C VAL A 187 2.62 -15.28 -5.21
N LYS A 188 1.32 -15.33 -4.95
CA LYS A 188 0.36 -14.31 -5.40
C LYS A 188 0.33 -13.15 -4.42
N ASN A 189 0.37 -11.94 -4.96
CA ASN A 189 0.29 -10.73 -4.14
C ASN A 189 -0.53 -9.63 -4.82
N THR A 190 -1.05 -8.72 -4.02
CA THR A 190 -1.94 -7.65 -4.50
C THR A 190 -1.26 -6.28 -4.44
N SER A 191 -1.45 -5.49 -5.48
CA SER A 191 -0.82 -4.17 -5.62
C SER A 191 -1.65 -3.24 -6.50
N GLN A 192 -1.59 -1.96 -6.22
CA GLN A 192 -2.13 -0.90 -7.07
C GLN A 192 -1.23 -0.60 -8.28
N TRP A 193 0.00 -1.13 -8.28
CA TRP A 193 0.97 -0.90 -9.33
C TRP A 193 1.78 -2.17 -9.65
N SER A 194 2.20 -2.27 -10.91
CA SER A 194 3.18 -3.25 -11.39
C SER A 194 3.98 -2.66 -12.56
N LYS A 195 5.22 -3.13 -12.73
CA LYS A 195 6.09 -2.68 -13.83
C LYS A 195 5.50 -2.94 -15.23
N ASP A 196 4.62 -3.92 -15.32
CA ASP A 196 4.01 -4.40 -16.56
C ASP A 196 2.61 -3.85 -16.84
N ILE A 197 2.15 -2.83 -16.09
CA ILE A 197 0.93 -2.09 -16.46
C ILE A 197 1.11 -1.48 -17.85
N ASP A 198 0.20 -1.82 -18.76
CA ASP A 198 0.25 -1.39 -20.17
C ASP A 198 -0.33 0.01 -20.35
N ASN A 199 0.45 1.02 -20.00
CA ASN A 199 0.18 2.40 -20.38
C ASN A 199 1.48 3.17 -20.68
N PRO A 200 1.43 4.22 -21.51
CA PRO A 200 2.63 4.99 -21.93
C PRO A 200 3.40 5.61 -20.75
N ALA A 201 2.70 6.13 -19.75
CA ALA A 201 3.32 6.77 -18.58
C ALA A 201 4.11 5.76 -17.76
N ASN A 202 3.56 4.55 -17.54
CA ASN A 202 4.26 3.49 -16.83
C ASN A 202 5.47 2.97 -17.60
N LYS A 203 5.30 2.71 -18.89
CA LYS A 203 6.41 2.26 -19.76
C LYS A 203 7.59 3.23 -19.72
N LYS A 204 7.29 4.52 -19.86
CA LYS A 204 8.30 5.56 -19.76
C LYS A 204 8.95 5.61 -18.38
N PHE A 205 8.15 5.61 -17.31
CA PHE A 205 8.65 5.61 -15.93
C PHE A 205 9.59 4.43 -15.65
N VAL A 206 9.19 3.21 -16.03
CA VAL A 206 10.01 2.00 -15.83
C VAL A 206 11.31 2.07 -16.59
N SER A 207 11.26 2.51 -17.87
CA SER A 207 12.44 2.65 -18.73
C SER A 207 13.41 3.71 -18.21
N ASP A 208 12.90 4.90 -17.86
CA ASP A 208 13.72 6.00 -17.36
C ASP A 208 14.35 5.65 -16.02
N PHE A 209 13.57 5.06 -15.09
CA PHE A 209 14.08 4.62 -13.79
C PHE A 209 15.18 3.57 -13.93
N GLN A 210 15.00 2.62 -14.84
CA GLN A 210 15.97 1.55 -15.07
C GLN A 210 17.26 2.10 -15.72
N SER A 211 17.13 3.07 -16.63
CA SER A 211 18.26 3.77 -17.24
C SER A 211 19.07 4.58 -16.22
N GLU A 212 18.37 5.28 -15.31
CA GLU A 212 19.02 6.16 -14.32
C GLU A 212 19.66 5.37 -13.16
N TYR A 213 18.96 4.33 -12.68
CA TYR A 213 19.36 3.63 -11.43
C TYR A 213 19.89 2.21 -11.65
N GLY A 214 19.95 1.70 -12.89
CA GLY A 214 20.45 0.35 -13.22
C GLY A 214 19.62 -0.80 -12.60
N ARG A 215 18.36 -0.55 -12.17
CA ARG A 215 17.49 -1.53 -11.53
C ARG A 215 16.02 -1.25 -11.81
N LEU A 216 15.18 -2.28 -11.66
CA LEU A 216 13.73 -2.09 -11.77
C LEU A 216 13.19 -1.20 -10.64
N PRO A 217 12.19 -0.35 -10.93
CA PRO A 217 11.52 0.44 -9.90
C PRO A 217 10.71 -0.42 -8.95
N SER A 218 10.54 0.07 -7.74
CA SER A 218 9.63 -0.47 -6.73
C SER A 218 8.26 0.19 -6.80
N LEU A 219 7.26 -0.37 -6.10
CA LEU A 219 5.98 0.32 -5.91
C LEU A 219 6.17 1.68 -5.21
N TYR A 220 7.15 1.79 -4.33
CA TYR A 220 7.47 3.05 -3.63
C TYR A 220 8.02 4.12 -4.58
N ALA A 221 8.81 3.71 -5.57
CA ALA A 221 9.28 4.62 -6.61
C ALA A 221 8.12 5.13 -7.47
N SER A 222 7.20 4.24 -7.89
CA SER A 222 6.01 4.60 -8.66
C SER A 222 5.12 5.62 -7.90
N GLN A 223 4.81 5.37 -6.64
CA GLN A 223 3.93 6.26 -5.89
C GLN A 223 4.60 7.61 -5.54
N GLY A 224 5.91 7.61 -5.31
CA GLY A 224 6.67 8.86 -5.18
C GLY A 224 6.68 9.67 -6.46
N TYR A 225 6.87 9.02 -7.61
CA TYR A 225 6.80 9.65 -8.93
C TYR A 225 5.42 10.25 -9.20
N ASP A 226 4.35 9.49 -8.96
CA ASP A 226 2.98 9.97 -9.15
C ASP A 226 2.64 11.13 -8.20
N THR A 227 3.12 11.10 -6.95
CA THR A 227 2.95 12.22 -6.00
C THR A 227 3.63 13.49 -6.50
N GLY A 228 4.85 13.37 -7.02
CA GLY A 228 5.56 14.50 -7.64
C GLY A 228 4.82 15.04 -8.85
N LYS A 229 4.30 14.17 -9.73
CA LYS A 229 3.51 14.56 -10.92
C LYS A 229 2.22 15.27 -10.54
N LEU A 230 1.49 14.77 -9.54
CA LEU A 230 0.29 15.42 -9.02
C LEU A 230 0.60 16.83 -8.50
N LEU A 231 1.64 16.95 -7.68
CA LEU A 231 2.04 18.25 -7.11
C LEU A 231 2.40 19.25 -8.21
N ILE A 232 3.23 18.85 -9.18
CA ILE A 232 3.62 19.67 -10.31
C ILE A 232 2.38 20.09 -11.11
N SER A 233 1.45 19.17 -11.40
CA SER A 233 0.24 19.49 -12.17
C SER A 233 -0.62 20.56 -11.50
N ALA A 234 -0.71 20.54 -10.17
CA ALA A 234 -1.42 21.57 -9.43
C ALA A 234 -0.68 22.93 -9.44
N MET A 235 0.64 22.91 -9.25
CA MET A 235 1.49 24.11 -9.19
C MET A 235 1.55 24.87 -10.55
N ILE A 236 1.36 24.20 -11.67
CA ILE A 236 1.29 24.84 -13.00
C ILE A 236 0.09 25.81 -13.07
N ASN A 237 -1.02 25.48 -12.44
CA ASN A 237 -2.29 26.19 -12.57
C ASN A 237 -2.68 27.03 -11.35
N ALA A 238 -2.05 26.81 -10.20
CA ALA A 238 -2.36 27.51 -8.96
C ALA A 238 -1.13 27.71 -8.09
N LYS A 239 -1.05 28.86 -7.42
CA LYS A 239 -0.09 29.09 -6.35
C LYS A 239 -0.59 28.39 -5.08
N VAL A 240 0.32 27.87 -4.27
CA VAL A 240 -0.01 27.20 -3.00
C VAL A 240 -0.68 28.16 -1.99
N ASP A 241 -0.37 29.45 -2.07
CA ASP A 241 -0.98 30.51 -1.24
C ASP A 241 -2.48 30.67 -1.51
N ASP A 242 -2.93 30.47 -2.73
CA ASP A 242 -4.35 30.37 -3.10
C ASP A 242 -4.85 28.93 -2.78
N LYS A 243 -5.07 28.69 -1.50
CA LYS A 243 -5.34 27.34 -0.98
C LYS A 243 -6.56 26.66 -1.59
N ASP A 244 -7.60 27.41 -1.92
CA ASP A 244 -8.82 26.83 -2.48
C ASP A 244 -8.58 26.43 -3.94
N LYS A 245 -7.99 27.29 -4.73
CA LYS A 245 -7.62 26.98 -6.12
C LYS A 245 -6.59 25.85 -6.20
N PHE A 246 -5.58 25.88 -5.34
CA PHE A 246 -4.56 24.81 -5.31
C PHE A 246 -5.18 23.46 -4.93
N ARG A 247 -6.11 23.43 -3.98
CA ARG A 247 -6.86 22.21 -3.62
C ARG A 247 -7.69 21.69 -4.77
N ASP A 248 -8.37 22.59 -5.49
CA ASP A 248 -9.17 22.21 -6.66
C ASP A 248 -8.30 21.62 -7.77
N GLU A 249 -7.10 22.17 -8.01
CA GLU A 249 -6.15 21.61 -8.96
C GLU A 249 -5.64 20.21 -8.51
N LEU A 250 -5.33 20.02 -7.24
CA LEU A 250 -4.99 18.69 -6.71
C LEU A 250 -6.12 17.68 -6.91
N ARG A 251 -7.37 18.08 -6.65
CA ARG A 251 -8.55 17.19 -6.82
C ARG A 251 -8.78 16.75 -8.26
N LYS A 252 -8.42 17.57 -9.24
CA LYS A 252 -8.52 17.22 -10.68
C LYS A 252 -7.66 16.02 -11.04
N ALA A 253 -6.59 15.76 -10.28
CA ALA A 253 -5.61 14.71 -10.57
C ALA A 253 -5.16 14.72 -12.04
N ASN A 254 -4.88 15.91 -12.58
CA ASN A 254 -4.57 16.11 -13.99
C ASN A 254 -3.09 15.78 -14.28
N PHE A 255 -2.74 14.51 -14.13
CA PHE A 255 -1.41 14.00 -14.45
C PHE A 255 -1.49 12.59 -15.05
N ALA A 256 -0.49 12.23 -15.85
CA ALA A 256 -0.37 10.87 -16.39
C ALA A 256 0.20 9.93 -15.31
N SER A 257 -0.67 9.19 -14.65
CA SER A 257 -0.28 8.23 -13.62
C SER A 257 0.39 6.99 -14.20
N THR A 258 1.40 6.48 -13.50
CA THR A 258 2.02 5.17 -13.79
C THR A 258 1.02 4.02 -13.64
N ARG A 259 -0.08 4.23 -12.93
CA ARG A 259 -1.17 3.26 -12.70
C ARG A 259 -2.28 3.32 -13.77
N GLY A 260 -2.17 4.23 -14.73
CA GLY A 260 -3.18 4.46 -15.75
C GLY A 260 -4.31 5.33 -15.23
N LYS A 261 -5.55 4.84 -15.29
CA LYS A 261 -6.70 5.58 -14.79
C LYS A 261 -6.60 5.79 -13.28
N PHE A 262 -6.61 7.06 -12.89
CA PHE A 262 -6.50 7.49 -11.50
C PHE A 262 -7.41 8.71 -11.28
N SER A 263 -8.16 8.68 -10.21
CA SER A 263 -8.95 9.82 -9.73
C SER A 263 -9.07 9.77 -8.21
N PHE A 264 -9.47 10.89 -7.61
CA PHE A 264 -9.82 10.94 -6.19
C PHE A 264 -11.32 10.79 -5.98
N ASP A 265 -11.68 10.03 -4.95
CA ASP A 265 -13.02 10.10 -4.37
C ASP A 265 -13.16 11.38 -3.52
N LYS A 266 -14.38 11.68 -3.04
CA LYS A 266 -14.65 12.91 -2.27
C LYS A 266 -13.82 13.03 -0.98
N ASN A 267 -13.32 11.94 -0.43
CA ASN A 267 -12.42 11.92 0.73
C ASN A 267 -10.92 12.02 0.35
N HIS A 268 -10.61 12.37 -0.89
CA HIS A 268 -9.27 12.53 -1.44
C HIS A 268 -8.40 11.25 -1.32
N HIS A 269 -9.03 10.08 -1.38
CA HIS A 269 -8.36 8.79 -1.54
C HIS A 269 -8.55 8.27 -2.96
N PRO A 270 -7.64 7.43 -3.47
CA PRO A 270 -7.68 6.99 -4.86
C PRO A 270 -8.91 6.17 -5.21
N ILE A 271 -9.40 6.36 -6.43
CA ILE A 271 -10.19 5.39 -7.20
C ILE A 271 -9.26 4.84 -8.26
N GLN A 272 -8.97 3.54 -8.22
CA GLN A 272 -7.97 2.90 -9.07
C GLN A 272 -8.17 1.39 -9.15
N ASP A 273 -7.48 0.75 -10.10
CA ASP A 273 -7.43 -0.70 -10.19
C ASP A 273 -6.46 -1.28 -9.16
N ILE A 274 -6.80 -2.45 -8.61
CA ILE A 274 -5.92 -3.25 -7.79
C ILE A 274 -5.68 -4.58 -8.52
N TYR A 275 -4.41 -4.89 -8.74
CA TYR A 275 -3.98 -6.07 -9.48
C TYR A 275 -3.62 -7.22 -8.56
N VAL A 276 -3.86 -8.44 -9.03
CA VAL A 276 -3.22 -9.65 -8.52
C VAL A 276 -1.97 -9.89 -9.35
N ARG A 277 -0.84 -10.05 -8.69
CA ARG A 277 0.45 -10.31 -9.31
C ARG A 277 1.00 -11.65 -8.84
N GLU A 278 1.91 -12.20 -9.59
CA GLU A 278 2.68 -13.38 -9.24
C GLU A 278 4.17 -13.03 -9.22
N VAL A 279 4.88 -13.52 -8.22
CA VAL A 279 6.35 -13.46 -8.22
C VAL A 279 6.87 -14.49 -9.19
N ILE A 280 7.57 -14.02 -10.21
CA ILE A 280 8.19 -14.84 -11.26
C ILE A 280 9.69 -14.60 -11.33
N LYS A 281 10.38 -15.42 -12.12
CA LYS A 281 11.80 -15.25 -12.44
C LYS A 281 11.94 -14.88 -13.91
N GLU A 282 12.48 -13.70 -14.19
CA GLU A 282 12.87 -13.26 -15.52
C GLU A 282 14.42 -13.31 -15.62
N GLY A 283 14.95 -14.29 -16.33
CA GLY A 283 16.38 -14.59 -16.30
C GLY A 283 16.87 -14.93 -14.90
N LYS A 284 17.75 -14.09 -14.34
CA LYS A 284 18.26 -14.22 -12.96
C LYS A 284 17.52 -13.35 -11.93
N THR A 285 16.53 -12.55 -12.35
CA THR A 285 15.87 -11.56 -11.52
C THR A 285 14.50 -12.03 -11.08
N LEU A 286 14.24 -12.04 -9.77
CA LEU A 286 12.88 -12.16 -9.24
C LEU A 286 12.14 -10.85 -9.45
N THR A 287 10.92 -10.93 -9.96
CA THR A 287 10.07 -9.78 -10.23
C THR A 287 8.60 -10.15 -10.12
N ASN A 288 7.71 -9.19 -10.26
CA ASN A 288 6.28 -9.41 -10.26
C ASN A 288 5.71 -9.28 -11.68
N LYS A 289 4.71 -10.10 -11.98
CA LYS A 289 3.91 -10.04 -13.20
C LYS A 289 2.42 -10.00 -12.85
N ILE A 290 1.65 -9.14 -13.51
CA ILE A 290 0.19 -9.11 -13.39
C ILE A 290 -0.38 -10.42 -13.92
N VAL A 291 -1.26 -11.04 -13.15
CA VAL A 291 -2.03 -12.23 -13.56
C VAL A 291 -3.51 -11.92 -13.74
N SER A 292 -4.04 -10.94 -13.03
CA SER A 292 -5.41 -10.47 -13.20
C SER A 292 -5.62 -9.08 -12.56
N VAL A 293 -6.75 -8.45 -12.93
CA VAL A 293 -7.30 -7.32 -12.17
C VAL A 293 -8.11 -7.90 -11.02
N GLY A 294 -7.70 -7.63 -9.79
CA GLY A 294 -8.40 -8.09 -8.59
C GLY A 294 -9.64 -7.25 -8.29
N LEU A 295 -9.50 -5.92 -8.34
CA LEU A 295 -10.58 -4.96 -8.17
C LEU A 295 -10.41 -3.84 -9.20
N LYS A 296 -11.49 -3.48 -9.88
CA LYS A 296 -11.51 -2.47 -10.94
C LYS A 296 -12.19 -1.19 -10.46
N ASP A 297 -11.62 -0.03 -10.80
CA ASP A 297 -12.16 1.28 -10.42
C ASP A 297 -12.56 1.33 -8.93
N HIS A 298 -11.70 0.77 -8.08
CA HIS A 298 -12.02 0.53 -6.68
C HIS A 298 -11.77 1.76 -5.82
N SER A 299 -12.76 2.14 -5.03
CA SER A 299 -12.67 3.16 -3.98
C SER A 299 -12.57 2.50 -2.60
N ASN A 300 -12.88 3.22 -1.55
CA ASN A 300 -12.85 2.73 -0.18
C ASN A 300 -14.20 2.89 0.53
N VAL A 301 -14.47 2.03 1.49
CA VAL A 301 -15.76 2.01 2.22
C VAL A 301 -15.95 3.20 3.15
N TYR A 302 -14.89 3.94 3.48
CA TYR A 302 -14.90 5.02 4.46
C TYR A 302 -15.36 6.36 3.91
N VAL A 303 -15.62 6.45 2.60
CA VAL A 303 -16.09 7.65 1.91
C VAL A 303 -17.36 8.21 2.55
N SER A 304 -18.27 7.34 2.99
CA SER A 304 -19.53 7.74 3.64
C SER A 304 -19.34 8.36 5.04
N GLU A 305 -18.23 8.08 5.69
CA GLU A 305 -17.90 8.63 7.03
C GLU A 305 -17.24 10.01 6.96
N CYS A 306 -16.73 10.38 5.77
CA CYS A 306 -16.06 11.66 5.56
C CYS A 306 -17.07 12.78 5.38
N LYS A 307 -16.96 13.82 6.21
CA LYS A 307 -17.89 14.97 6.24
C LYS A 307 -17.30 16.22 5.56
N MET A 308 -16.43 16.08 4.54
CA MET A 308 -15.95 17.19 3.73
C MET A 308 -17.00 17.68 2.76
#